data_ab0cfa6629f4fba088263ff73befd6a3
#
_entry.id   ab0cfa6629f4fba088263ff73befd6a3
#
_cell.length_a   1.000
_cell.length_b   1.000
_cell.length_c   1.000
_cell.angle_alpha   90.00
_cell.angle_beta   90.00
_cell.angle_gamma   90.00
#
_symmetry.space_group_name_H-M   'P 1'
#
loop_
_entity.id
_entity.type
_entity.pdbx_description
1 polymer ?
#
loop_
_entity_poly.entity_id
_entity_poly.type
_entity_poly.pdbx_seq_one_letter_code
_entity_poly.pdbx_strand_id
1 'polypeptide(L)'
;MDFNKYYEDRQKLVNTFLEKRLEKKGISRVDEAMAYGLLAGGKRIRPIILMAAADALGVSGYNFLPVACGLEMIHTYSLIHDDLPCMDDDEYRRGRLTNHKVFGEALALLAGDALLTLAFEVMLEQKNVPAEVLVETVREVAMCAGNFGMVGGQVIDLDSEGRQISEEELRKLHAGKTGALFIAAVRSGARLSGAASDELLALTKFADLLGLAFQ
;
A
#
# COMPACT_ATOMS: atom_id res chain seq x y z
N MET A 1 19.68 -7.28 16.52
CA MET A 1 18.65 -6.24 16.19
C MET A 1 17.43 -6.51 17.05
N ASP A 2 16.92 -5.51 17.76
CA ASP A 2 15.63 -5.59 18.45
C ASP A 2 14.52 -5.34 17.42
N PHE A 3 13.68 -6.35 17.17
CA PHE A 3 12.61 -6.27 16.17
C PHE A 3 11.57 -5.21 16.54
N ASN A 4 11.15 -5.11 17.79
CA ASN A 4 10.12 -4.16 18.21
C ASN A 4 10.61 -2.73 17.99
N LYS A 5 11.84 -2.43 18.42
CA LYS A 5 12.44 -1.11 18.19
C LYS A 5 12.59 -0.79 16.69
N TYR A 6 13.03 -1.76 15.90
CA TYR A 6 13.13 -1.61 14.44
C TYR A 6 11.80 -1.24 13.81
N TYR A 7 10.74 -1.94 14.22
CA TYR A 7 9.37 -1.73 13.71
C TYR A 7 8.81 -0.36 14.13
N GLU A 8 8.90 -0.02 15.42
CA GLU A 8 8.39 1.23 15.99
C GLU A 8 9.04 2.47 15.38
N ASP A 9 10.37 2.44 15.21
CA ASP A 9 11.12 3.55 14.62
C ASP A 9 10.65 3.82 13.17
N ARG A 10 10.42 2.76 12.37
CA ARG A 10 9.95 2.90 10.99
C ARG A 10 8.48 3.28 10.90
N GLN A 11 7.64 2.73 11.75
CA GLN A 11 6.23 3.12 11.82
C GLN A 11 6.10 4.61 12.16
N LYS A 12 6.84 5.09 13.14
CA LYS A 12 6.87 6.51 13.50
C LYS A 12 7.34 7.39 12.34
N LEU A 13 8.38 6.98 11.63
CA LEU A 13 8.90 7.70 10.47
C LEU A 13 7.85 7.82 9.36
N VAL A 14 7.19 6.70 9.02
CA VAL A 14 6.11 6.67 8.03
C VAL A 14 4.97 7.61 8.44
N ASN A 15 4.50 7.51 9.68
CA ASN A 15 3.42 8.37 10.17
C ASN A 15 3.81 9.86 10.09
N THR A 16 5.01 10.22 10.54
CA THR A 16 5.50 11.61 10.47
C THR A 16 5.58 12.13 9.03
N PHE A 17 6.00 11.29 8.07
CA PHE A 17 6.03 11.68 6.66
C PHE A 17 4.62 11.91 6.11
N LEU A 18 3.69 10.99 6.38
CA LEU A 18 2.30 11.08 5.92
C LEU A 18 1.59 12.31 6.50
N GLU A 19 1.77 12.59 7.80
CA GLU A 19 1.25 13.79 8.47
C GLU A 19 1.74 15.06 7.76
N LYS A 20 3.06 15.22 7.63
CA LYS A 20 3.66 16.40 6.95
C LYS A 20 3.23 16.55 5.49
N ARG A 21 2.95 15.44 4.81
CA ARG A 21 2.52 15.49 3.41
C ARG A 21 1.12 16.08 3.28
N LEU A 22 0.22 15.76 4.21
CA LEU A 22 -1.15 16.25 4.19
C LEU A 22 -1.30 17.66 4.81
N GLU A 23 -0.45 18.07 5.75
CA GLU A 23 -0.46 19.41 6.33
C GLU A 23 -0.29 20.55 5.31
N LYS A 24 0.37 20.28 4.18
CA LYS A 24 0.71 21.29 3.17
C LYS A 24 -0.41 21.58 2.16
N LYS A 25 -1.53 20.89 2.25
CA LYS A 25 -2.60 21.02 1.25
C LYS A 25 -3.72 21.90 1.77
N GLY A 26 -4.30 22.61 0.83
CA GLY A 26 -5.34 23.58 1.05
C GLY A 26 -6.57 22.95 1.73
N ILE A 27 -7.37 23.79 2.27
CA ILE A 27 -8.49 23.50 3.15
C ILE A 27 -9.71 23.07 2.31
N SER A 28 -9.56 21.94 1.59
CA SER A 28 -10.71 21.35 0.91
C SER A 28 -11.25 20.18 1.76
N ARG A 29 -12.55 19.96 1.69
CA ARG A 29 -13.17 18.82 2.38
C ARG A 29 -12.61 17.47 1.95
N VAL A 30 -12.04 17.36 0.73
CA VAL A 30 -11.37 16.15 0.29
C VAL A 30 -10.06 15.93 1.04
N ASP A 31 -9.31 16.98 1.35
CA ASP A 31 -8.07 16.87 2.15
C ASP A 31 -8.38 16.36 3.58
N GLU A 32 -9.49 16.82 4.18
CA GLU A 32 -9.95 16.32 5.49
C GLU A 32 -10.30 14.83 5.42
N ALA A 33 -11.02 14.40 4.38
CA ALA A 33 -11.41 13.01 4.19
C ALA A 33 -10.20 12.10 3.90
N MET A 34 -9.23 12.56 3.09
CA MET A 34 -7.95 11.87 2.86
C MET A 34 -7.17 11.69 4.17
N ALA A 35 -7.03 12.77 4.94
CA ALA A 35 -6.33 12.76 6.22
C ALA A 35 -7.01 11.83 7.22
N TYR A 36 -8.33 11.86 7.29
CA TYR A 36 -9.12 11.00 8.16
C TYR A 36 -8.83 9.51 7.91
N GLY A 37 -8.80 9.07 6.65
CA GLY A 37 -8.49 7.69 6.27
C GLY A 37 -7.00 7.35 6.47
N LEU A 38 -6.10 8.18 5.95
CA LEU A 38 -4.67 7.88 5.92
C LEU A 38 -4.03 7.93 7.32
N LEU A 39 -4.47 8.86 8.18
CA LEU A 39 -3.93 9.04 9.53
C LEU A 39 -4.72 8.28 10.61
N ALA A 40 -5.66 7.42 10.23
CA ALA A 40 -6.40 6.56 11.17
C ALA A 40 -5.53 5.52 11.90
N GLY A 41 -4.22 5.58 11.74
CA GLY A 41 -3.29 4.61 12.30
C GLY A 41 -3.16 3.35 11.43
N GLY A 42 -2.66 2.28 12.03
CA GLY A 42 -2.45 0.99 11.37
C GLY A 42 -1.03 0.47 11.52
N LYS A 43 -0.83 -0.77 11.09
CA LYS A 43 0.46 -1.48 11.25
C LYS A 43 1.57 -0.96 10.30
N ARG A 44 1.24 -0.24 9.23
CA ARG A 44 2.21 0.26 8.23
C ARG A 44 3.14 -0.82 7.68
N ILE A 45 2.64 -2.04 7.52
CA ILE A 45 3.49 -3.19 7.16
C ILE A 45 4.13 -3.00 5.80
N ARG A 46 3.37 -2.56 4.78
CA ARG A 46 3.87 -2.42 3.40
C ARG A 46 5.06 -1.46 3.30
N PRO A 47 4.99 -0.22 3.81
CA PRO A 47 6.18 0.65 3.85
C PRO A 47 7.34 0.06 4.67
N ILE A 48 7.06 -0.62 5.79
CA ILE A 48 8.11 -1.18 6.64
C ILE A 48 8.83 -2.33 5.94
N ILE A 49 8.13 -3.24 5.25
CA ILE A 49 8.78 -4.34 4.53
C ILE A 49 9.56 -3.86 3.29
N LEU A 50 9.11 -2.78 2.63
CA LEU A 50 9.90 -2.13 1.58
C LEU A 50 11.25 -1.69 2.15
N MET A 51 11.23 -0.97 3.27
CA MET A 51 12.46 -0.52 3.94
C MET A 51 13.31 -1.69 4.41
N ALA A 52 12.68 -2.76 4.93
CA ALA A 52 13.39 -3.96 5.37
C ALA A 52 14.08 -4.70 4.22
N ALA A 53 13.44 -4.76 3.03
CA ALA A 53 14.05 -5.35 1.85
C ALA A 53 15.32 -4.58 1.42
N ALA A 54 15.30 -3.24 1.50
CA ALA A 54 16.47 -2.42 1.24
C ALA A 54 17.57 -2.64 2.28
N ASP A 55 17.20 -2.66 3.58
CA ASP A 55 18.16 -2.89 4.67
C ASP A 55 18.83 -4.28 4.56
N ALA A 56 18.11 -5.30 4.10
CA ALA A 56 18.65 -6.63 3.87
C ALA A 56 19.73 -6.67 2.78
N LEU A 57 19.70 -5.71 1.86
CA LEU A 57 20.71 -5.52 0.80
C LEU A 57 21.81 -4.52 1.19
N GLY A 58 21.87 -4.10 2.47
CA GLY A 58 22.87 -3.18 2.97
C GLY A 58 22.63 -1.71 2.60
N VAL A 59 21.47 -1.37 2.03
CA VAL A 59 21.07 0.00 1.71
C VAL A 59 20.04 0.46 2.72
N SER A 60 20.23 1.65 3.31
CA SER A 60 19.29 2.16 4.30
C SER A 60 17.89 2.35 3.71
N GLY A 61 16.91 1.61 4.22
CA GLY A 61 15.51 1.72 3.81
C GLY A 61 14.89 3.11 4.03
N TYR A 62 15.46 3.91 4.92
CA TYR A 62 15.07 5.32 5.11
C TYR A 62 15.21 6.16 3.84
N ASN A 63 16.09 5.78 2.94
CA ASN A 63 16.31 6.47 1.67
C ASN A 63 15.09 6.40 0.74
N PHE A 64 14.18 5.44 0.92
CA PHE A 64 13.07 5.15 0.02
C PHE A 64 11.69 5.48 0.60
N LEU A 65 11.67 6.38 1.58
CA LEU A 65 10.46 6.79 2.29
C LEU A 65 9.34 7.32 1.37
N PRO A 66 9.59 8.12 0.30
CA PRO A 66 8.54 8.54 -0.62
C PRO A 66 7.83 7.37 -1.29
N VAL A 67 8.57 6.39 -1.83
CA VAL A 67 7.96 5.19 -2.46
C VAL A 67 7.23 4.34 -1.42
N ALA A 68 7.81 4.15 -0.23
CA ALA A 68 7.19 3.41 0.86
C ALA A 68 5.85 4.04 1.30
N CYS A 69 5.80 5.37 1.45
CA CYS A 69 4.59 6.08 1.83
C CYS A 69 3.53 6.12 0.71
N GLY A 70 3.95 6.19 -0.55
CA GLY A 70 3.05 6.04 -1.69
C GLY A 70 2.32 4.69 -1.70
N LEU A 71 3.02 3.59 -1.36
CA LEU A 71 2.39 2.27 -1.19
C LEU A 71 1.33 2.25 -0.07
N GLU A 72 1.57 2.95 1.03
CA GLU A 72 0.57 3.07 2.10
C GLU A 72 -0.64 3.91 1.68
N MET A 73 -0.44 4.94 0.84
CA MET A 73 -1.54 5.71 0.25
C MET A 73 -2.40 4.84 -0.68
N ILE A 74 -1.77 4.01 -1.53
CA ILE A 74 -2.45 3.02 -2.37
C ILE A 74 -3.24 2.03 -1.51
N HIS A 75 -2.66 1.51 -0.46
CA HIS A 75 -3.38 0.63 0.47
C HIS A 75 -4.55 1.34 1.16
N THR A 76 -4.38 2.62 1.52
CA THR A 76 -5.44 3.36 2.23
C THR A 76 -6.62 3.68 1.32
N TYR A 77 -6.37 4.08 0.07
CA TYR A 77 -7.48 4.32 -0.85
C TYR A 77 -8.32 3.05 -1.03
N SER A 78 -7.68 1.89 -1.17
CA SER A 78 -8.42 0.64 -1.35
C SER A 78 -9.32 0.33 -0.15
N LEU A 79 -8.85 0.61 1.08
CA LEU A 79 -9.68 0.44 2.27
C LEU A 79 -10.86 1.41 2.33
N ILE A 80 -10.66 2.67 1.89
CA ILE A 80 -11.75 3.67 1.83
C ILE A 80 -12.82 3.23 0.84
N HIS A 81 -12.41 2.70 -0.32
CA HIS A 81 -13.34 2.23 -1.33
C HIS A 81 -14.01 0.91 -0.94
N ASP A 82 -13.28 -0.02 -0.34
CA ASP A 82 -13.85 -1.27 0.20
C ASP A 82 -14.97 -1.00 1.22
N ASP A 83 -14.84 0.04 2.04
CA ASP A 83 -15.84 0.39 3.05
C ASP A 83 -17.14 0.97 2.48
N LEU A 84 -17.19 1.37 1.20
CA LEU A 84 -18.36 2.02 0.60
C LEU A 84 -19.59 1.08 0.56
N PRO A 85 -20.83 1.64 0.58
CA PRO A 85 -22.07 0.85 0.52
C PRO A 85 -22.22 -0.03 -0.71
N CYS A 86 -21.53 0.30 -1.81
CA CYS A 86 -21.51 -0.52 -3.04
C CYS A 86 -20.44 -1.63 -3.00
N MET A 87 -19.71 -1.76 -1.92
CA MET A 87 -18.66 -2.74 -1.67
C MET A 87 -19.00 -3.51 -0.38
N ASP A 88 -18.15 -3.48 0.66
CA ASP A 88 -18.35 -4.24 1.90
C ASP A 88 -19.41 -3.60 2.84
N ASP A 89 -19.80 -2.34 2.62
CA ASP A 89 -20.72 -1.52 3.45
C ASP A 89 -20.35 -1.51 4.94
N ASP A 90 -19.06 -1.40 5.23
CA ASP A 90 -18.55 -1.40 6.59
C ASP A 90 -18.82 -0.07 7.30
N GLU A 91 -19.42 -0.10 8.48
CA GLU A 91 -19.64 1.10 9.30
C GLU A 91 -18.42 1.52 10.11
N TYR A 92 -17.55 0.57 10.46
CA TYR A 92 -16.39 0.80 11.32
C TYR A 92 -15.13 0.16 10.78
N ARG A 93 -14.03 0.92 10.81
CA ARG A 93 -12.68 0.43 10.52
C ARG A 93 -11.71 0.90 11.58
N ARG A 94 -10.91 -0.03 12.15
CA ARG A 94 -9.96 0.27 13.25
C ARG A 94 -10.60 0.99 14.45
N GLY A 95 -11.86 0.65 14.76
CA GLY A 95 -12.60 1.21 15.90
C GLY A 95 -13.14 2.63 15.68
N ARG A 96 -13.09 3.16 14.44
CA ARG A 96 -13.63 4.46 14.06
C ARG A 96 -14.66 4.29 12.95
N LEU A 97 -15.61 5.20 12.83
CA LEU A 97 -16.52 5.23 11.68
C LEU A 97 -15.73 5.30 10.38
N THR A 98 -16.22 4.63 9.35
CA THR A 98 -15.62 4.63 8.01
C THR A 98 -15.77 5.99 7.34
N ASN A 99 -14.97 6.24 6.32
CA ASN A 99 -14.90 7.54 5.65
C ASN A 99 -16.26 8.00 5.13
N HIS A 100 -17.03 7.09 4.51
CA HIS A 100 -18.36 7.41 3.96
C HIS A 100 -19.39 7.72 5.04
N LYS A 101 -19.27 7.14 6.24
CA LYS A 101 -20.17 7.47 7.37
C LYS A 101 -19.90 8.87 7.94
N VAL A 102 -18.66 9.37 7.83
CA VAL A 102 -18.28 10.70 8.36
C VAL A 102 -18.49 11.81 7.32
N PHE A 103 -18.10 11.57 6.07
CA PHE A 103 -18.06 12.59 5.01
C PHE A 103 -19.11 12.41 3.92
N GLY A 104 -19.80 11.26 3.89
CA GLY A 104 -20.71 10.87 2.81
C GLY A 104 -19.97 10.12 1.70
N GLU A 105 -20.74 9.32 0.94
CA GLU A 105 -20.21 8.39 -0.08
C GLU A 105 -19.39 9.10 -1.17
N ALA A 106 -19.95 10.19 -1.73
CA ALA A 106 -19.27 10.91 -2.82
C ALA A 106 -17.90 11.46 -2.40
N LEU A 107 -17.79 11.98 -1.18
CA LEU A 107 -16.53 12.54 -0.70
C LEU A 107 -15.54 11.44 -0.31
N ALA A 108 -16.01 10.32 0.22
CA ALA A 108 -15.19 9.13 0.48
C ALA A 108 -14.62 8.56 -0.84
N LEU A 109 -15.44 8.44 -1.88
CA LEU A 109 -14.99 8.02 -3.21
C LEU A 109 -13.88 8.95 -3.73
N LEU A 110 -14.12 10.26 -3.72
CA LEU A 110 -13.15 11.25 -4.18
C LEU A 110 -11.86 11.29 -3.33
N ALA A 111 -11.96 11.01 -2.03
CA ALA A 111 -10.79 10.90 -1.15
C ALA A 111 -9.93 9.70 -1.52
N GLY A 112 -10.53 8.56 -1.87
CA GLY A 112 -9.82 7.40 -2.40
C GLY A 112 -9.11 7.71 -3.72
N ASP A 113 -9.81 8.31 -4.69
CA ASP A 113 -9.24 8.72 -5.98
C ASP A 113 -8.06 9.68 -5.81
N ALA A 114 -8.22 10.66 -4.92
CA ALA A 114 -7.18 11.64 -4.62
C ALA A 114 -5.95 11.00 -3.97
N LEU A 115 -6.14 10.06 -3.03
CA LEU A 115 -5.04 9.31 -2.41
C LEU A 115 -4.29 8.44 -3.43
N LEU A 116 -5.01 7.76 -4.32
CA LEU A 116 -4.41 6.96 -5.39
C LEU A 116 -3.55 7.82 -6.32
N THR A 117 -4.06 8.97 -6.73
CA THR A 117 -3.32 9.91 -7.58
C THR A 117 -2.10 10.50 -6.84
N LEU A 118 -2.29 10.94 -5.60
CA LEU A 118 -1.23 11.48 -4.75
C LEU A 118 -0.11 10.47 -4.49
N ALA A 119 -0.43 9.19 -4.41
CA ALA A 119 0.56 8.13 -4.20
C ALA A 119 1.65 8.15 -5.29
N PHE A 120 1.26 8.26 -6.56
CA PHE A 120 2.21 8.32 -7.67
C PHE A 120 3.00 9.62 -7.69
N GLU A 121 2.38 10.76 -7.38
CA GLU A 121 3.07 12.04 -7.21
C GLU A 121 4.19 11.92 -6.15
N VAL A 122 3.85 11.34 -4.99
CA VAL A 122 4.80 11.17 -3.88
C VAL A 122 5.92 10.19 -4.23
N MET A 123 5.61 9.07 -4.89
CA MET A 123 6.64 8.12 -5.33
C MET A 123 7.65 8.76 -6.27
N LEU A 124 7.19 9.62 -7.18
CA LEU A 124 8.04 10.32 -8.15
C LEU A 124 8.90 11.44 -7.52
N GLU A 125 8.65 11.82 -6.26
CA GLU A 125 9.54 12.69 -5.48
C GLU A 125 10.81 11.98 -4.99
N GLN A 126 10.91 10.65 -5.18
CA GLN A 126 12.07 9.87 -4.78
C GLN A 126 13.35 10.40 -5.44
N LYS A 127 14.35 10.69 -4.60
CA LYS A 127 15.68 11.17 -5.02
C LYS A 127 16.74 10.10 -4.85
N ASN A 128 17.91 10.35 -5.38
CA ASN A 128 19.11 9.53 -5.22
C ASN A 128 19.01 8.11 -5.80
N VAL A 129 18.18 7.95 -6.83
CA VAL A 129 18.08 6.72 -7.65
C VAL A 129 18.06 7.10 -9.13
N PRO A 130 18.55 6.26 -10.04
CA PRO A 130 18.42 6.48 -11.48
C PRO A 130 16.96 6.60 -11.90
N ALA A 131 16.66 7.51 -12.83
CA ALA A 131 15.27 7.76 -13.25
C ALA A 131 14.62 6.49 -13.84
N GLU A 132 15.37 5.69 -14.59
CA GLU A 132 14.90 4.44 -15.18
C GLU A 132 14.50 3.42 -14.12
N VAL A 133 15.26 3.34 -13.02
CA VAL A 133 14.96 2.45 -11.88
C VAL A 133 13.68 2.91 -11.17
N LEU A 134 13.52 4.22 -10.99
CA LEU A 134 12.32 4.77 -10.37
C LEU A 134 11.07 4.53 -11.25
N VAL A 135 11.17 4.80 -12.56
CA VAL A 135 10.07 4.58 -13.50
C VAL A 135 9.65 3.11 -13.51
N GLU A 136 10.59 2.16 -13.58
CA GLU A 136 10.28 0.74 -13.54
C GLU A 136 9.67 0.32 -12.19
N THR A 137 10.13 0.90 -11.08
CA THR A 137 9.55 0.65 -9.75
C THR A 137 8.10 1.11 -9.67
N VAL A 138 7.83 2.34 -10.09
CA VAL A 138 6.48 2.93 -10.08
C VAL A 138 5.55 2.19 -11.04
N ARG A 139 6.06 1.77 -12.23
CA ARG A 139 5.30 0.94 -13.17
C ARG A 139 4.91 -0.41 -12.55
N GLU A 140 5.82 -1.07 -11.85
CA GLU A 140 5.54 -2.33 -11.18
C GLU A 140 4.50 -2.16 -10.05
N VAL A 141 4.60 -1.09 -9.26
CA VAL A 141 3.59 -0.75 -8.25
C VAL A 141 2.22 -0.54 -8.89
N ALA A 142 2.14 0.20 -10.01
CA ALA A 142 0.90 0.43 -10.73
C ALA A 142 0.28 -0.88 -11.25
N MET A 143 1.09 -1.81 -11.76
CA MET A 143 0.63 -3.13 -12.19
C MET A 143 0.08 -3.96 -11.01
N CYS A 144 0.79 -3.96 -9.88
CA CYS A 144 0.37 -4.69 -8.68
C CYS A 144 -0.88 -4.08 -8.01
N ALA A 145 -1.08 -2.77 -8.12
CA ALA A 145 -2.27 -2.10 -7.61
C ALA A 145 -3.48 -2.24 -8.54
N GLY A 146 -3.26 -2.40 -9.84
CA GLY A 146 -4.27 -2.39 -10.89
C GLY A 146 -5.02 -3.71 -11.11
N ASN A 147 -5.58 -3.84 -12.31
CA ASN A 147 -6.42 -4.96 -12.73
C ASN A 147 -5.71 -6.32 -12.77
N PHE A 148 -4.38 -6.36 -12.87
CA PHE A 148 -3.58 -7.59 -12.76
C PHE A 148 -3.13 -7.92 -11.33
N GLY A 149 -3.49 -7.08 -10.35
CA GLY A 149 -3.12 -7.23 -8.95
C GLY A 149 -4.31 -6.99 -8.04
N MET A 150 -4.18 -5.98 -7.15
CA MET A 150 -5.13 -5.73 -6.06
C MET A 150 -6.56 -5.50 -6.54
N VAL A 151 -6.78 -4.64 -7.54
CA VAL A 151 -8.12 -4.39 -8.10
C VAL A 151 -8.70 -5.65 -8.73
N GLY A 152 -7.90 -6.42 -9.48
CA GLY A 152 -8.33 -7.70 -10.05
C GLY A 152 -8.68 -8.72 -8.97
N GLY A 153 -7.91 -8.78 -7.89
CA GLY A 153 -8.20 -9.62 -6.71
C GLY A 153 -9.51 -9.22 -6.03
N GLN A 154 -9.80 -7.93 -5.94
CA GLN A 154 -11.07 -7.43 -5.39
C GLN A 154 -12.28 -7.82 -6.25
N VAL A 155 -12.15 -7.82 -7.59
CA VAL A 155 -13.21 -8.32 -8.48
C VAL A 155 -13.50 -9.80 -8.22
N ILE A 156 -12.45 -10.63 -8.06
CA ILE A 156 -12.62 -12.05 -7.74
C ILE A 156 -13.32 -12.22 -6.37
N ASP A 157 -13.02 -11.35 -5.40
CA ASP A 157 -13.64 -11.37 -4.08
C ASP A 157 -15.14 -11.12 -4.18
N LEU A 158 -15.55 -10.03 -4.81
CA LEU A 158 -16.96 -9.69 -5.05
C LEU A 158 -17.70 -10.78 -5.84
N ASP A 159 -17.09 -11.32 -6.90
CA ASP A 159 -17.68 -12.40 -7.69
C ASP A 159 -17.80 -13.71 -6.90
N SER A 160 -17.08 -13.82 -5.77
CA SER A 160 -17.07 -15.00 -4.92
C SER A 160 -18.10 -14.96 -3.78
N GLU A 161 -18.73 -13.83 -3.55
CA GLU A 161 -19.72 -13.67 -2.51
C GLU A 161 -20.92 -14.63 -2.71
N GLY A 162 -21.32 -15.28 -1.63
CA GLY A 162 -22.47 -16.18 -1.64
C GLY A 162 -22.27 -17.51 -2.38
N ARG A 163 -21.05 -17.82 -2.89
CA ARG A 163 -20.73 -19.09 -3.57
C ARG A 163 -19.52 -19.79 -2.96
N GLN A 164 -19.46 -21.11 -3.13
CA GLN A 164 -18.22 -21.85 -2.84
C GLN A 164 -17.25 -21.68 -4.01
N ILE A 165 -16.01 -21.32 -3.70
CA ILE A 165 -14.92 -21.19 -4.68
C ILE A 165 -13.92 -22.33 -4.53
N SER A 166 -13.22 -22.66 -5.60
CA SER A 166 -12.15 -23.65 -5.60
C SER A 166 -10.91 -23.11 -4.86
N GLU A 167 -10.03 -24.02 -4.40
CA GLU A 167 -8.76 -23.64 -3.81
C GLU A 167 -7.91 -22.79 -4.76
N GLU A 168 -7.98 -23.06 -6.06
CA GLU A 168 -7.24 -22.29 -7.08
C GLU A 168 -7.78 -20.87 -7.19
N GLU A 169 -9.11 -20.66 -7.18
CA GLU A 169 -9.72 -19.32 -7.17
C GLU A 169 -9.38 -18.56 -5.88
N LEU A 170 -9.44 -19.23 -4.72
CA LEU A 170 -9.06 -18.64 -3.43
C LEU A 170 -7.59 -18.19 -3.44
N ARG A 171 -6.68 -19.01 -3.98
CA ARG A 171 -5.26 -18.63 -4.13
C ARG A 171 -5.08 -17.42 -5.05
N LYS A 172 -5.81 -17.35 -6.16
CA LYS A 172 -5.78 -16.19 -7.09
C LYS A 172 -6.30 -14.93 -6.40
N LEU A 173 -7.41 -15.05 -5.67
CA LEU A 173 -7.97 -13.95 -4.88
C LEU A 173 -6.94 -13.41 -3.88
N HIS A 174 -6.36 -14.27 -3.05
CA HIS A 174 -5.37 -13.88 -2.04
C HIS A 174 -4.10 -13.29 -2.67
N ALA A 175 -3.60 -13.89 -3.74
CA ALA A 175 -2.43 -13.39 -4.47
C ALA A 175 -2.68 -12.00 -5.06
N GLY A 176 -3.87 -11.75 -5.61
CA GLY A 176 -4.27 -10.43 -6.13
C GLY A 176 -4.57 -9.44 -5.02
N LYS A 177 -5.63 -9.67 -4.26
CA LYS A 177 -6.18 -8.70 -3.28
C LYS A 177 -5.13 -8.28 -2.24
N THR A 178 -4.29 -9.20 -1.79
CA THR A 178 -3.31 -8.95 -0.72
C THR A 178 -1.87 -9.13 -1.18
N GLY A 179 -1.53 -10.24 -1.80
CA GLY A 179 -0.16 -10.62 -2.16
C GLY A 179 0.51 -9.61 -3.09
N ALA A 180 -0.21 -9.09 -4.07
CA ALA A 180 0.34 -8.18 -5.08
C ALA A 180 1.02 -6.94 -4.47
N LEU A 181 0.41 -6.30 -3.46
CA LEU A 181 1.02 -5.15 -2.79
C LEU A 181 2.18 -5.53 -1.85
N PHE A 182 2.22 -6.75 -1.30
CA PHE A 182 3.39 -7.25 -0.59
C PHE A 182 4.57 -7.45 -1.55
N ILE A 183 4.32 -8.05 -2.71
CA ILE A 183 5.31 -8.22 -3.78
C ILE A 183 5.81 -6.84 -4.23
N ALA A 184 4.91 -5.91 -4.53
CA ALA A 184 5.27 -4.55 -4.91
C ALA A 184 6.18 -3.87 -3.87
N ALA A 185 5.86 -4.00 -2.58
CA ALA A 185 6.64 -3.40 -1.51
C ALA A 185 8.06 -3.96 -1.43
N VAL A 186 8.20 -5.28 -1.36
CA VAL A 186 9.51 -5.95 -1.24
C VAL A 186 10.37 -5.70 -2.49
N ARG A 187 9.79 -5.85 -3.68
CA ARG A 187 10.51 -5.66 -4.95
C ARG A 187 10.89 -4.20 -5.18
N SER A 188 10.05 -3.25 -4.74
CA SER A 188 10.42 -1.83 -4.79
C SER A 188 11.66 -1.55 -3.94
N GLY A 189 11.68 -2.02 -2.69
CA GLY A 189 12.85 -1.88 -1.82
C GLY A 189 14.10 -2.50 -2.43
N ALA A 190 13.99 -3.71 -2.97
CA ALA A 190 15.09 -4.41 -3.63
C ALA A 190 15.60 -3.67 -4.87
N ARG A 191 14.70 -3.30 -5.78
CA ARG A 191 15.04 -2.61 -7.04
C ARG A 191 15.70 -1.25 -6.80
N LEU A 192 15.13 -0.45 -5.90
CA LEU A 192 15.68 0.86 -5.52
C LEU A 192 17.07 0.75 -4.87
N SER A 193 17.38 -0.40 -4.26
CA SER A 193 18.68 -0.70 -3.67
C SER A 193 19.70 -1.27 -4.66
N GLY A 194 19.31 -1.48 -5.92
CA GLY A 194 20.20 -2.04 -6.94
C GLY A 194 20.42 -3.55 -6.82
N ALA A 195 19.41 -4.29 -6.31
CA ALA A 195 19.46 -5.74 -6.16
C ALA A 195 19.88 -6.46 -7.45
N ALA A 196 20.76 -7.45 -7.34
CA ALA A 196 21.06 -8.38 -8.40
C ALA A 196 19.84 -9.28 -8.73
N SER A 197 19.85 -9.92 -9.90
CA SER A 197 18.69 -10.70 -10.34
C SER A 197 18.31 -11.86 -9.43
N ASP A 198 19.28 -12.51 -8.82
CA ASP A 198 19.10 -13.61 -7.88
C ASP A 198 18.57 -13.13 -6.53
N GLU A 199 19.05 -11.98 -6.03
CA GLU A 199 18.55 -11.33 -4.83
C GLU A 199 17.07 -10.88 -5.02
N LEU A 200 16.77 -10.26 -6.16
CA LEU A 200 15.41 -9.84 -6.51
C LEU A 200 14.47 -11.05 -6.59
N LEU A 201 14.92 -12.17 -7.16
CA LEU A 201 14.15 -13.41 -7.24
C LEU A 201 13.88 -14.00 -5.84
N ALA A 202 14.90 -14.06 -4.99
CA ALA A 202 14.78 -14.57 -3.62
C ALA A 202 13.80 -13.73 -2.78
N LEU A 203 13.93 -12.41 -2.87
CA LEU A 203 13.03 -11.48 -2.17
C LEU A 203 11.60 -11.51 -2.72
N THR A 204 11.43 -11.72 -4.04
CA THR A 204 10.10 -11.92 -4.64
C THR A 204 9.42 -13.16 -4.07
N LYS A 205 10.14 -14.29 -4.00
CA LYS A 205 9.61 -15.53 -3.41
C LYS A 205 9.26 -15.37 -1.93
N PHE A 206 10.07 -14.64 -1.18
CA PHE A 206 9.75 -14.30 0.20
C PHE A 206 8.45 -13.48 0.31
N ALA A 207 8.28 -12.46 -0.55
CA ALA A 207 7.09 -11.60 -0.55
C ALA A 207 5.81 -12.37 -0.89
N ASP A 208 5.88 -13.29 -1.85
CA ASP A 208 4.77 -14.16 -2.24
C ASP A 208 4.31 -15.04 -1.07
N LEU A 209 5.26 -15.72 -0.41
CA LEU A 209 4.97 -16.54 0.76
C LEU A 209 4.46 -15.72 1.95
N LEU A 210 5.00 -14.52 2.16
CA LEU A 210 4.54 -13.62 3.22
C LEU A 210 3.11 -13.15 2.95
N GLY A 211 2.79 -12.78 1.71
CA GLY A 211 1.45 -12.38 1.31
C GLY A 211 0.42 -13.49 1.55
N LEU A 212 0.78 -14.73 1.24
CA LEU A 212 -0.07 -15.89 1.50
C LEU A 212 -0.25 -16.16 3.00
N ALA A 213 0.81 -16.05 3.79
CA ALA A 213 0.75 -16.27 5.25
C ALA A 213 -0.02 -15.17 5.99
N PHE A 214 -0.20 -14.01 5.38
CA PHE A 214 -0.89 -12.86 5.98
C PHE A 214 -2.42 -12.97 5.87
N GLN A 215 -2.92 -13.80 4.96
CA GLN A 215 -4.34 -14.13 4.79
C GLN A 215 -4.78 -15.20 5.76
#